data_568baf2b1790e5f7a7857bd1693dfdcd
#
_entry.id   568baf2b1790e5f7a7857bd1693dfdcd
#
_cell.length_a   1.000
_cell.length_b   1.000
_cell.length_c   1.000
_cell.angle_alpha   90.00
_cell.angle_beta   90.00
_cell.angle_gamma   90.00
#
_symmetry.space_group_name_H-M   'P 1'
#
loop_
_entity.id
_entity.type
_entity.pdbx_description
1 polymer ?
#
loop_
_entity_poly.entity_id
_entity_poly.type
_entity_poly.pdbx_seq_one_letter_code
_entity_poly.pdbx_strand_id
1 'polypeptide(L)'
;MGSSSCFIVGLLKALTKSQNKHLNKKKLANMSIEIERNIMRENVGLQDQIAASYGGFNRIRFDKYTYKVNKIICNKSFRDDLNKKLFLLYTGKSRTAEKITRSYTNKLSQNKKQNVKKILDFVDQAKRIIKQNNSDDFGYLLNETWYQKRELSKLVSNTKIDYLYKKGISNGALGGKLLGAGGGGFLLFYINLNKKNNFLKSFENNVVVPIQLSNVGSEIIFNEK
;
A
#
# COMPACT_ATOMS: atom_id res chain seq x y z
N MET A 1 -3.24 6.46 -4.05
CA MET A 1 -2.89 5.12 -3.56
C MET A 1 -3.75 4.13 -4.32
N GLY A 2 -3.24 3.60 -5.42
CA GLY A 2 -4.00 2.68 -6.26
C GLY A 2 -5.36 3.20 -6.74
N SER A 3 -5.54 4.52 -6.85
CA SER A 3 -6.83 5.13 -7.15
C SER A 3 -7.37 4.72 -8.52
N SER A 4 -6.52 4.65 -9.52
CA SER A 4 -6.86 4.15 -10.87
C SER A 4 -7.35 2.70 -10.79
N SER A 5 -6.56 1.82 -10.17
CA SER A 5 -6.92 0.40 -10.01
C SER A 5 -8.20 0.20 -9.19
N CYS A 6 -8.38 0.97 -8.10
CA CYS A 6 -9.62 0.92 -7.31
C CYS A 6 -10.85 1.36 -8.13
N PHE A 7 -10.69 2.42 -8.94
CA PHE A 7 -11.75 2.89 -9.83
C PHE A 7 -12.13 1.82 -10.87
N ILE A 8 -11.16 1.23 -11.56
CA ILE A 8 -11.40 0.19 -12.56
C ILE A 8 -12.06 -1.04 -11.94
N VAL A 9 -11.57 -1.49 -10.78
CA VAL A 9 -12.17 -2.63 -10.05
C VAL A 9 -13.62 -2.32 -9.68
N GLY A 10 -13.90 -1.13 -9.14
CA GLY A 10 -15.24 -0.69 -8.77
C GLY A 10 -16.18 -0.59 -9.98
N LEU A 11 -15.72 0.04 -11.05
CA LEU A 11 -16.47 0.19 -12.31
C LEU A 11 -16.83 -1.18 -12.92
N LEU A 12 -15.85 -2.08 -13.04
CA LEU A 12 -16.09 -3.44 -13.54
C LEU A 12 -17.11 -4.20 -12.69
N LYS A 13 -17.02 -4.05 -11.36
CA LYS A 13 -17.95 -4.68 -10.45
C LYS A 13 -19.37 -4.17 -10.67
N ALA A 14 -19.54 -2.83 -10.82
CA ALA A 14 -20.85 -2.21 -11.09
C ALA A 14 -21.40 -2.62 -12.46
N LEU A 15 -20.62 -2.51 -13.54
CA LEU A 15 -21.04 -2.87 -14.89
C LEU A 15 -21.41 -4.35 -15.03
N THR A 16 -20.67 -5.25 -14.40
CA THR A 16 -21.03 -6.67 -14.44
C THR A 16 -22.30 -6.97 -13.64
N LYS A 17 -22.52 -6.25 -12.53
CA LYS A 17 -23.76 -6.38 -11.76
C LYS A 17 -24.97 -5.86 -12.54
N SER A 18 -24.88 -4.74 -13.24
CA SER A 18 -25.97 -4.20 -14.07
C SER A 18 -26.37 -5.14 -15.21
N GLN A 19 -25.44 -5.98 -15.67
CA GLN A 19 -25.71 -7.05 -16.66
C GLN A 19 -26.16 -8.37 -16.02
N ASN A 20 -26.51 -8.38 -14.73
CA ASN A 20 -26.82 -9.59 -13.97
C ASN A 20 -25.73 -10.67 -13.97
N LYS A 21 -24.48 -10.27 -14.24
CA LYS A 21 -23.32 -11.15 -14.19
C LYS A 21 -22.64 -11.09 -12.84
N HIS A 22 -22.10 -12.22 -12.38
CA HIS A 22 -21.34 -12.30 -11.15
C HIS A 22 -19.87 -12.61 -11.44
N LEU A 23 -18.99 -11.72 -10.99
CA LEU A 23 -17.55 -11.96 -11.02
C LEU A 23 -17.07 -12.34 -9.62
N ASN A 24 -16.34 -13.44 -9.52
CA ASN A 24 -15.56 -13.73 -8.32
C ASN A 24 -14.33 -12.80 -8.24
N LYS A 25 -13.74 -12.69 -7.05
CA LYS A 25 -12.61 -11.78 -6.78
C LYS A 25 -11.42 -11.97 -7.73
N LYS A 26 -11.11 -13.22 -8.09
CA LYS A 26 -10.00 -13.55 -9.00
C LYS A 26 -10.28 -13.07 -10.43
N LYS A 27 -11.49 -13.31 -10.96
CA LYS A 27 -11.88 -12.82 -12.29
C LYS A 27 -11.88 -11.29 -12.33
N LEU A 28 -12.43 -10.66 -11.29
CA LEU A 28 -12.47 -9.20 -11.19
C LEU A 28 -11.04 -8.59 -11.19
N ALA A 29 -10.12 -9.15 -10.40
CA ALA A 29 -8.73 -8.72 -10.38
C ALA A 29 -8.05 -8.91 -11.74
N ASN A 30 -8.23 -10.09 -12.38
CA ASN A 30 -7.62 -10.38 -13.68
C ASN A 30 -8.13 -9.43 -14.78
N MET A 31 -9.44 -9.16 -14.84
CA MET A 31 -10.00 -8.21 -15.80
C MET A 31 -9.47 -6.79 -15.58
N SER A 32 -9.34 -6.37 -14.33
CA SER A 32 -8.77 -5.04 -14.01
C SER A 32 -7.32 -4.94 -14.44
N ILE A 33 -6.52 -5.99 -14.22
CA ILE A 33 -5.13 -6.07 -14.67
C ILE A 33 -5.05 -6.01 -16.19
N GLU A 34 -5.92 -6.75 -16.89
CA GLU A 34 -5.98 -6.77 -18.35
C GLU A 34 -6.27 -5.37 -18.91
N ILE A 35 -7.26 -4.67 -18.33
CA ILE A 35 -7.62 -3.32 -18.76
C ILE A 35 -6.45 -2.36 -18.55
N GLU A 36 -5.87 -2.29 -17.35
CA GLU A 36 -4.80 -1.32 -17.08
C GLU A 36 -3.55 -1.59 -17.89
N ARG A 37 -3.10 -2.85 -17.98
CA ARG A 37 -1.81 -3.16 -18.61
C ARG A 37 -1.87 -3.34 -20.10
N ASN A 38 -2.89 -4.01 -20.61
CA ASN A 38 -2.93 -4.43 -22.02
C ASN A 38 -3.79 -3.48 -22.87
N ILE A 39 -4.92 -2.99 -22.34
CA ILE A 39 -5.81 -2.08 -23.06
C ILE A 39 -5.32 -0.63 -22.92
N MET A 40 -5.14 -0.15 -21.66
CA MET A 40 -4.68 1.21 -21.38
C MET A 40 -3.16 1.36 -21.51
N ARG A 41 -2.43 0.25 -21.58
CA ARG A 41 -0.97 0.19 -21.72
C ARG A 41 -0.22 0.93 -20.59
N GLU A 42 -0.80 0.96 -19.40
CA GLU A 42 -0.16 1.57 -18.24
C GLU A 42 0.96 0.68 -17.67
N ASN A 43 2.08 1.29 -17.31
CA ASN A 43 3.18 0.58 -16.65
C ASN A 43 2.94 0.45 -15.14
N VAL A 44 1.96 -0.35 -14.77
CA VAL A 44 1.54 -0.59 -13.37
C VAL A 44 1.87 -2.01 -12.90
N GLY A 45 2.05 -2.16 -11.58
CA GLY A 45 2.14 -3.48 -10.94
C GLY A 45 0.79 -4.19 -10.92
N LEU A 46 0.78 -5.41 -10.39
CA LEU A 46 -0.44 -6.25 -10.27
C LEU A 46 -1.08 -6.16 -8.88
N GLN A 47 -0.43 -5.48 -7.94
CA GLN A 47 -0.78 -5.52 -6.53
C GLN A 47 -2.08 -4.79 -6.21
N ASP A 48 -2.28 -3.60 -6.78
CA ASP A 48 -3.36 -2.70 -6.40
C ASP A 48 -4.72 -3.24 -6.85
N GLN A 49 -4.81 -3.80 -8.06
CA GLN A 49 -6.01 -4.45 -8.60
C GLN A 49 -6.42 -5.66 -7.76
N ILE A 50 -5.42 -6.47 -7.34
CA ILE A 50 -5.67 -7.63 -6.48
C ILE A 50 -6.13 -7.17 -5.10
N ALA A 51 -5.45 -6.19 -4.50
CA ALA A 51 -5.82 -5.67 -3.19
C ALA A 51 -7.23 -5.08 -3.18
N ALA A 52 -7.59 -4.28 -4.18
CA ALA A 52 -8.92 -3.70 -4.33
C ALA A 52 -10.03 -4.76 -4.52
N SER A 53 -9.72 -5.84 -5.25
CA SER A 53 -10.68 -6.92 -5.49
C SER A 53 -10.89 -7.83 -4.29
N TYR A 54 -9.84 -8.11 -3.51
CA TYR A 54 -9.89 -9.08 -2.41
C TYR A 54 -10.23 -8.44 -1.07
N GLY A 55 -9.70 -7.26 -0.78
CA GLY A 55 -9.79 -6.59 0.53
C GLY A 55 -9.07 -7.34 1.65
N GLY A 56 -8.87 -6.67 2.78
CA GLY A 56 -8.23 -7.24 3.96
C GLY A 56 -6.71 -7.43 3.84
N PHE A 57 -6.14 -8.17 4.78
CA PHE A 57 -4.73 -8.53 4.76
C PHE A 57 -4.49 -9.77 3.91
N ASN A 58 -3.63 -9.65 2.91
CA ASN A 58 -3.32 -10.75 2.00
C ASN A 58 -1.82 -10.89 1.78
N ARG A 59 -1.34 -12.14 1.77
CA ARG A 59 -0.06 -12.50 1.19
C ARG A 59 -0.29 -12.88 -0.26
N ILE A 60 0.22 -12.07 -1.18
CA ILE A 60 0.13 -12.32 -2.60
C ILE A 60 1.48 -12.86 -3.07
N ARG A 61 1.49 -14.09 -3.60
CA ARG A 61 2.68 -14.69 -4.21
C ARG A 61 2.51 -14.69 -5.71
N PHE A 62 3.44 -14.08 -6.40
CA PHE A 62 3.48 -14.02 -7.85
C PHE A 62 4.41 -15.11 -8.38
N ASP A 63 3.94 -15.82 -9.39
CA ASP A 63 4.69 -16.73 -10.23
C ASP A 63 4.83 -16.11 -11.63
N LYS A 64 5.58 -16.78 -12.54
CA LYS A 64 5.81 -16.26 -13.90
C LYS A 64 4.52 -15.94 -14.65
N TYR A 65 3.46 -16.73 -14.47
CA TYR A 65 2.22 -16.64 -15.25
C TYR A 65 0.96 -16.40 -14.41
N THR A 66 1.07 -16.48 -13.10
CA THR A 66 -0.11 -16.42 -12.22
C THR A 66 0.25 -15.84 -10.84
N TYR A 67 -0.77 -15.70 -10.00
CA TYR A 67 -0.57 -15.33 -8.60
C TYR A 67 -1.49 -16.15 -7.69
N LYS A 68 -1.07 -16.30 -6.44
CA LYS A 68 -1.85 -16.91 -5.37
C LYS A 68 -2.07 -15.90 -4.25
N VAL A 69 -3.32 -15.74 -3.85
CA VAL A 69 -3.71 -14.87 -2.72
C VAL A 69 -4.03 -15.73 -1.52
N ASN A 70 -3.30 -15.51 -0.44
CA ASN A 70 -3.54 -16.15 0.84
C ASN A 70 -3.98 -15.08 1.85
N LYS A 71 -5.22 -15.18 2.33
CA LYS A 71 -5.73 -14.28 3.37
C LYS A 71 -4.94 -14.48 4.66
N ILE A 72 -4.49 -13.39 5.27
CA ILE A 72 -3.87 -13.38 6.59
C ILE A 72 -4.96 -13.02 7.59
N ILE A 73 -5.21 -13.93 8.52
CA ILE A 73 -6.14 -13.68 9.63
C ILE A 73 -5.38 -12.85 10.66
N CYS A 74 -5.91 -11.68 10.99
CA CYS A 74 -5.41 -10.85 12.08
C CYS A 74 -6.47 -10.72 13.18
N ASN A 75 -6.03 -10.65 14.42
CA ASN A 75 -6.90 -10.43 15.55
C ASN A 75 -7.59 -9.06 15.45
N LYS A 76 -8.79 -8.96 16.02
CA LYS A 76 -9.53 -7.70 16.08
C LYS A 76 -8.71 -6.61 16.77
N SER A 77 -8.08 -6.93 17.90
CA SER A 77 -7.23 -6.01 18.68
C SER A 77 -6.08 -5.43 17.82
N PHE A 78 -5.37 -6.26 17.08
CA PHE A 78 -4.30 -5.82 16.17
C PHE A 78 -4.80 -4.83 15.12
N ARG A 79 -5.92 -5.14 14.49
CA ARG A 79 -6.52 -4.26 13.48
C ARG A 79 -7.02 -2.95 14.09
N ASP A 80 -7.66 -3.01 15.25
CA ASP A 80 -8.14 -1.82 15.96
C ASP A 80 -6.97 -0.91 16.37
N ASP A 81 -5.86 -1.49 16.76
CA ASP A 81 -4.61 -0.77 17.02
C ASP A 81 -4.06 -0.09 15.76
N LEU A 82 -4.01 -0.82 14.63
CA LEU A 82 -3.59 -0.22 13.38
C LEU A 82 -4.50 0.94 12.96
N ASN A 83 -5.81 0.79 13.10
CA ASN A 83 -6.79 1.85 12.79
C ASN A 83 -6.61 3.10 13.67
N LYS A 84 -6.15 2.94 14.92
CA LYS A 84 -5.87 4.06 15.82
C LYS A 84 -4.54 4.75 15.54
N LYS A 85 -3.54 3.98 15.05
CA LYS A 85 -2.13 4.40 14.98
C LYS A 85 -1.66 4.75 13.56
N LEU A 86 -2.41 4.40 12.50
CA LEU A 86 -2.03 4.67 11.13
C LEU A 86 -2.60 5.98 10.60
N PHE A 87 -1.73 6.83 10.07
CA PHE A 87 -2.07 8.12 9.48
C PHE A 87 -1.38 8.31 8.14
N LEU A 88 -2.10 8.93 7.21
CA LEU A 88 -1.58 9.39 5.93
C LEU A 88 -1.25 10.87 6.00
N LEU A 89 -0.05 11.24 5.59
CA LEU A 89 0.36 12.63 5.39
C LEU A 89 0.53 12.89 3.90
N TYR A 90 -0.19 13.87 3.36
CA TYR A 90 -0.01 14.28 1.98
C TYR A 90 1.27 15.11 1.80
N THR A 91 2.11 14.75 0.85
CA THR A 91 3.40 15.42 0.63
C THR A 91 3.32 16.67 -0.22
N GLY A 92 2.11 17.02 -0.71
CA GLY A 92 1.89 18.22 -1.53
C GLY A 92 2.38 18.13 -2.98
N LYS A 93 2.85 16.98 -3.43
CA LYS A 93 3.25 16.75 -4.84
C LYS A 93 2.74 15.40 -5.34
N SER A 94 2.16 15.40 -6.54
CA SER A 94 1.92 14.22 -7.35
C SER A 94 2.99 14.17 -8.44
N ARG A 95 3.57 13.01 -8.71
CA ARG A 95 4.47 12.77 -9.85
C ARG A 95 4.01 11.54 -10.62
N THR A 96 4.34 11.49 -11.91
CA THR A 96 4.09 10.32 -12.73
C THR A 96 4.86 9.11 -12.18
N ALA A 97 4.13 8.13 -11.69
CA ALA A 97 4.67 6.90 -11.11
C ALA A 97 5.58 6.15 -12.08
N GLU A 98 5.30 6.27 -13.38
CA GLU A 98 6.00 5.56 -14.45
C GLU A 98 7.50 5.84 -14.50
N LYS A 99 7.92 7.13 -14.47
CA LYS A 99 9.33 7.50 -14.51
C LYS A 99 10.12 6.92 -13.33
N ILE A 100 9.49 6.91 -12.16
CA ILE A 100 10.12 6.40 -10.93
C ILE A 100 10.20 4.88 -10.99
N THR A 101 9.12 4.21 -11.38
CA THR A 101 9.08 2.75 -11.52
C THR A 101 10.14 2.27 -12.53
N ARG A 102 10.24 2.90 -13.69
CA ARG A 102 11.28 2.58 -14.69
C ARG A 102 12.70 2.74 -14.14
N SER A 103 12.95 3.70 -13.25
CA SER A 103 14.30 3.95 -12.70
C SER A 103 14.85 2.80 -11.87
N TYR A 104 14.00 1.95 -11.29
CA TYR A 104 14.45 0.82 -10.49
C TYR A 104 14.12 -0.56 -11.10
N THR A 105 13.12 -0.68 -11.98
CA THR A 105 12.81 -1.96 -12.64
C THR A 105 13.96 -2.40 -13.53
N ASN A 106 14.56 -1.49 -14.33
CA ASN A 106 15.69 -1.79 -15.18
C ASN A 106 16.97 -2.17 -14.39
N LYS A 107 17.09 -1.70 -13.15
CA LYS A 107 18.23 -2.00 -12.28
C LYS A 107 18.04 -3.28 -11.45
N LEU A 108 16.81 -3.79 -11.32
CA LEU A 108 16.52 -5.00 -10.55
C LEU A 108 17.14 -6.26 -11.17
N SER A 109 17.37 -6.26 -12.49
CA SER A 109 17.91 -7.40 -13.21
C SER A 109 19.43 -7.65 -13.00
N GLN A 110 20.23 -6.63 -12.65
CA GLN A 110 21.68 -6.73 -12.69
C GLN A 110 22.40 -6.83 -11.32
N ASN A 111 21.88 -6.23 -10.22
CA ASN A 111 22.63 -6.19 -8.95
C ASN A 111 21.79 -6.35 -7.67
N LYS A 112 20.53 -6.81 -7.73
CA LYS A 112 19.62 -6.64 -6.59
C LYS A 112 18.93 -7.92 -6.08
N LYS A 113 19.49 -9.10 -6.34
CA LYS A 113 19.00 -10.35 -5.72
C LYS A 113 18.94 -10.24 -4.19
N GLN A 114 19.92 -9.56 -3.58
CA GLN A 114 19.94 -9.35 -2.12
C GLN A 114 18.83 -8.42 -1.64
N ASN A 115 18.56 -7.31 -2.37
CA ASN A 115 17.49 -6.39 -1.99
C ASN A 115 16.10 -7.02 -2.17
N VAL A 116 15.91 -7.81 -3.22
CA VAL A 116 14.67 -8.60 -3.42
C VAL A 116 14.51 -9.62 -2.30
N LYS A 117 15.58 -10.32 -1.89
CA LYS A 117 15.53 -11.27 -0.77
C LYS A 117 15.12 -10.56 0.53
N LYS A 118 15.71 -9.41 0.84
CA LYS A 118 15.31 -8.61 2.02
C LYS A 118 13.84 -8.19 1.98
N ILE A 119 13.32 -7.80 0.81
CA ILE A 119 11.89 -7.46 0.66
C ILE A 119 11.00 -8.68 0.93
N LEU A 120 11.40 -9.86 0.48
CA LEU A 120 10.69 -11.11 0.77
C LEU A 120 10.74 -11.45 2.26
N ASP A 121 11.89 -11.26 2.91
CA ASP A 121 12.05 -11.46 4.35
C ASP A 121 11.12 -10.56 5.16
N PHE A 122 10.91 -9.30 4.74
CA PHE A 122 9.94 -8.40 5.37
C PHE A 122 8.49 -8.89 5.27
N VAL A 123 8.12 -9.58 4.20
CA VAL A 123 6.78 -10.18 4.08
C VAL A 123 6.57 -11.27 5.12
N ASP A 124 7.56 -12.11 5.36
CA ASP A 124 7.49 -13.17 6.37
C ASP A 124 7.59 -12.60 7.80
N GLN A 125 8.35 -11.52 8.01
CA GLN A 125 8.36 -10.77 9.28
C GLN A 125 6.98 -10.16 9.56
N ALA A 126 6.37 -9.45 8.60
CA ALA A 126 5.03 -8.88 8.74
C ALA A 126 4.01 -9.95 9.13
N LYS A 127 4.06 -11.13 8.49
CA LYS A 127 3.18 -12.26 8.83
C LYS A 127 3.37 -12.73 10.28
N ARG A 128 4.61 -12.81 10.77
CA ARG A 128 4.90 -13.18 12.18
C ARG A 128 4.35 -12.14 13.15
N ILE A 129 4.63 -10.85 12.90
CA ILE A 129 4.16 -9.72 13.72
C ILE A 129 2.64 -9.73 13.85
N ILE A 130 1.92 -9.90 12.72
CA ILE A 130 0.45 -9.99 12.71
C ILE A 130 -0.04 -11.17 13.56
N LYS A 131 0.62 -12.34 13.43
CA LYS A 131 0.27 -13.54 14.22
C LYS A 131 0.55 -13.36 15.71
N GLN A 132 1.63 -12.66 16.06
CA GLN A 132 2.03 -12.37 17.45
C GLN A 132 1.20 -11.26 18.10
N ASN A 133 0.36 -10.57 17.32
CA ASN A 133 -0.48 -9.46 17.80
C ASN A 133 0.33 -8.26 18.34
N ASN A 134 1.57 -8.07 17.87
CA ASN A 134 2.41 -6.94 18.27
C ASN A 134 2.34 -5.84 17.22
N SER A 135 1.47 -4.85 17.43
CA SER A 135 1.24 -3.80 16.45
C SER A 135 2.38 -2.78 16.38
N ASP A 136 3.17 -2.58 17.44
CA ASP A 136 4.28 -1.63 17.42
C ASP A 136 5.46 -2.13 16.58
N ASP A 137 5.72 -3.45 16.58
CA ASP A 137 6.70 -4.05 15.69
C ASP A 137 6.34 -3.85 14.22
N PHE A 138 5.04 -3.76 13.90
CA PHE A 138 4.61 -3.40 12.54
C PHE A 138 5.03 -1.98 12.16
N GLY A 139 4.98 -1.04 13.12
CA GLY A 139 5.50 0.32 12.95
C GLY A 139 7.00 0.33 12.65
N TYR A 140 7.80 -0.40 13.42
CA TYR A 140 9.24 -0.53 13.17
C TYR A 140 9.55 -1.20 11.84
N LEU A 141 8.82 -2.24 11.47
CA LEU A 141 8.96 -2.90 10.17
C LEU A 141 8.65 -1.95 8.99
N LEU A 142 7.67 -1.05 9.13
CA LEU A 142 7.43 -0.01 8.11
C LEU A 142 8.64 0.89 7.92
N ASN A 143 9.32 1.28 9.01
CA ASN A 143 10.54 2.07 8.96
C ASN A 143 11.65 1.35 8.19
N GLU A 144 11.93 0.08 8.52
CA GLU A 144 12.94 -0.72 7.83
C GLU A 144 12.64 -0.89 6.34
N THR A 145 11.36 -1.19 6.01
CA THR A 145 10.95 -1.31 4.61
C THR A 145 11.09 -0.01 3.83
N TRP A 146 10.94 1.15 4.50
CA TRP A 146 11.14 2.45 3.89
C TRP A 146 12.61 2.69 3.54
N TYR A 147 13.53 2.41 4.45
CA TYR A 147 14.97 2.53 4.16
C TYR A 147 15.37 1.63 2.98
N GLN A 148 14.95 0.37 2.96
CA GLN A 148 15.24 -0.54 1.84
C GLN A 148 14.63 -0.06 0.52
N LYS A 149 13.45 0.53 0.55
CA LYS A 149 12.83 1.09 -0.65
C LYS A 149 13.60 2.29 -1.20
N ARG A 150 14.14 3.14 -0.35
CA ARG A 150 14.96 4.30 -0.76
C ARG A 150 16.23 3.88 -1.51
N GLU A 151 16.83 2.75 -1.13
CA GLU A 151 18.00 2.18 -1.81
C GLU A 151 17.73 1.74 -3.26
N LEU A 152 16.48 1.57 -3.65
CA LEU A 152 16.14 1.15 -5.01
C LEU A 152 16.47 2.22 -6.05
N SER A 153 16.23 3.49 -5.76
CA SER A 153 16.54 4.61 -6.66
C SER A 153 16.52 5.94 -5.92
N LYS A 154 17.41 6.86 -6.31
CA LYS A 154 17.42 8.25 -5.81
C LYS A 154 16.11 9.01 -6.11
N LEU A 155 15.30 8.54 -7.06
CA LEU A 155 14.02 9.14 -7.40
C LEU A 155 12.87 8.73 -6.46
N VAL A 156 13.08 7.72 -5.61
CA VAL A 156 12.07 7.25 -4.65
C VAL A 156 11.77 8.30 -3.58
N SER A 157 12.79 9.05 -3.14
CA SER A 157 12.63 10.14 -2.18
C SER A 157 13.18 11.46 -2.72
N ASN A 158 12.95 12.54 -2.00
CA ASN A 158 13.53 13.87 -2.25
C ASN A 158 13.61 14.64 -0.93
N THR A 159 14.28 15.79 -0.93
CA THR A 159 14.51 16.62 0.26
C THR A 159 13.23 16.92 1.05
N LYS A 160 12.10 17.21 0.37
CA LYS A 160 10.82 17.48 1.03
C LYS A 160 10.27 16.24 1.73
N ILE A 161 10.30 15.10 1.06
CA ILE A 161 9.83 13.82 1.62
C ILE A 161 10.70 13.44 2.82
N ASP A 162 12.02 13.56 2.69
CA ASP A 162 12.97 13.26 3.77
C ASP A 162 12.78 14.16 4.99
N TYR A 163 12.51 15.45 4.76
CA TYR A 163 12.17 16.40 5.83
C TYR A 163 10.87 15.99 6.54
N LEU A 164 9.78 15.76 5.79
CA LEU A 164 8.49 15.35 6.36
C LEU A 164 8.59 14.03 7.11
N TYR A 165 9.35 13.09 6.58
CA TYR A 165 9.58 11.79 7.22
C TYR A 165 10.31 11.95 8.55
N LYS A 166 11.46 12.65 8.56
CA LYS A 166 12.24 12.93 9.78
C LYS A 166 11.39 13.67 10.81
N LYS A 167 10.62 14.68 10.39
CA LYS A 167 9.70 15.41 11.26
C LYS A 167 8.66 14.49 11.90
N GLY A 168 8.09 13.54 11.16
CA GLY A 168 7.14 12.56 11.70
C GLY A 168 7.78 11.66 12.76
N ILE A 169 8.96 11.11 12.50
CA ILE A 169 9.70 10.28 13.46
C ILE A 169 10.03 11.07 14.73
N SER A 170 10.56 12.29 14.62
CA SER A 170 10.91 13.13 15.77
C SER A 170 9.70 13.51 16.63
N ASN A 171 8.49 13.52 16.06
CA ASN A 171 7.25 13.88 16.76
C ASN A 171 6.38 12.68 17.14
N GLY A 172 6.93 11.45 17.12
CA GLY A 172 6.29 10.30 17.75
C GLY A 172 5.81 9.21 16.82
N ALA A 173 6.16 9.25 15.52
CA ALA A 173 5.98 8.08 14.68
C ALA A 173 7.04 7.02 15.02
N LEU A 174 6.64 5.77 15.18
CA LEU A 174 7.54 4.62 15.34
C LEU A 174 8.12 4.19 14.00
N GLY A 175 7.43 4.50 12.93
CA GLY A 175 7.87 4.22 11.58
C GLY A 175 6.89 4.72 10.54
N GLY A 176 7.24 4.52 9.29
CA GLY A 176 6.42 4.94 8.17
C GLY A 176 7.08 4.65 6.83
N LYS A 177 6.36 4.90 5.76
CA LYS A 177 6.89 4.78 4.40
C LYS A 177 6.10 5.62 3.40
N LEU A 178 6.77 6.06 2.34
CA LEU A 178 6.07 6.63 1.20
C LEU A 178 5.37 5.52 0.41
N LEU A 179 4.08 5.69 0.18
CA LEU A 179 3.25 4.76 -0.57
C LEU A 179 3.41 4.93 -2.09
N GLY A 180 3.01 3.93 -2.86
CA GLY A 180 3.13 3.93 -4.33
C GLY A 180 4.56 3.83 -4.83
N ALA A 181 4.84 4.34 -6.03
CA ALA A 181 6.16 4.24 -6.69
C ALA A 181 7.27 5.04 -5.99
N GLY A 182 6.93 6.18 -5.40
CA GLY A 182 7.88 7.12 -4.82
C GLY A 182 7.71 8.55 -5.35
N GLY A 183 8.60 9.46 -4.94
CA GLY A 183 8.69 10.82 -5.44
C GLY A 183 7.61 11.81 -4.99
N GLY A 184 6.52 11.35 -4.39
CA GLY A 184 5.40 12.13 -3.90
C GLY A 184 4.18 11.28 -3.55
N GLY A 185 3.07 11.90 -3.23
CA GLY A 185 1.83 11.26 -2.80
C GLY A 185 1.67 11.27 -1.28
N PHE A 186 1.51 10.12 -0.66
CA PHE A 186 1.25 9.99 0.77
C PHE A 186 2.34 9.24 1.52
N LEU A 187 2.79 9.83 2.61
CA LEU A 187 3.55 9.12 3.65
C LEU A 187 2.56 8.45 4.60
N LEU A 188 2.70 7.15 4.78
CA LEU A 188 2.01 6.39 5.82
C LEU A 188 2.90 6.41 7.07
N PHE A 189 2.36 6.85 8.19
CA PHE A 189 2.99 6.81 9.49
C PHE A 189 2.23 5.88 10.45
N TYR A 190 2.99 5.15 11.24
CA TYR A 190 2.52 4.45 12.41
C TYR A 190 3.00 5.20 13.64
N ILE A 191 2.07 5.74 14.44
CA ILE A 191 2.38 6.63 15.55
C ILE A 191 2.23 5.96 16.92
N ASN A 192 3.03 6.41 17.87
CA ASN A 192 2.80 6.12 19.29
C ASN A 192 1.60 6.94 19.77
N LEU A 193 0.57 6.28 20.34
CA LEU A 193 -0.65 6.96 20.78
C LEU A 193 -0.39 8.03 21.84
N ASN A 194 0.57 7.82 22.74
CA ASN A 194 0.94 8.82 23.75
C ASN A 194 1.52 10.10 23.14
N LYS A 195 2.02 10.04 21.90
CA LYS A 195 2.58 11.19 21.17
C LYS A 195 1.67 11.67 20.03
N LYS A 196 0.44 11.15 19.92
CA LYS A 196 -0.50 11.48 18.85
C LYS A 196 -0.74 12.98 18.72
N ASN A 197 -0.99 13.67 19.82
CA ASN A 197 -1.25 15.11 19.80
C ASN A 197 -0.02 15.91 19.32
N ASN A 198 1.17 15.53 19.74
CA ASN A 198 2.42 16.15 19.28
C ASN A 198 2.63 15.93 17.78
N PHE A 199 2.38 14.70 17.31
CA PHE A 199 2.47 14.38 15.88
C PHE A 199 1.48 15.22 15.07
N LEU A 200 0.20 15.26 15.45
CA LEU A 200 -0.82 16.02 14.71
C LEU A 200 -0.53 17.52 14.73
N LYS A 201 -0.16 18.09 15.89
CA LYS A 201 0.23 19.50 16.01
C LYS A 201 1.44 19.85 15.14
N SER A 202 2.41 18.95 15.04
CA SER A 202 3.58 19.18 14.18
C SER A 202 3.23 19.29 12.69
N PHE A 203 2.08 18.75 12.27
CA PHE A 203 1.61 18.76 10.90
C PHE A 203 0.30 19.54 10.69
N GLU A 204 -0.01 20.50 11.57
CA GLU A 204 -1.27 21.30 11.50
C GLU A 204 -1.51 21.98 10.15
N ASN A 205 -0.44 22.40 9.47
CA ASN A 205 -0.49 23.01 8.14
C ASN A 205 -0.42 21.99 6.99
N ASN A 206 -0.58 20.68 7.29
CA ASN A 206 -0.53 19.61 6.31
C ASN A 206 -1.85 18.81 6.32
N VAL A 207 -2.19 18.20 5.21
CA VAL A 207 -3.31 17.25 5.18
C VAL A 207 -2.85 15.95 5.81
N VAL A 208 -3.38 15.66 7.01
CA VAL A 208 -3.18 14.40 7.74
C VAL A 208 -4.52 13.71 7.90
N VAL A 209 -4.61 12.45 7.46
CA VAL A 209 -5.86 11.68 7.44
C VAL A 209 -5.66 10.36 8.21
N PRO A 210 -6.48 10.05 9.23
CA PRO A 210 -6.51 8.72 9.80
C PRO A 210 -7.04 7.73 8.77
N ILE A 211 -6.57 6.50 8.81
CA ILE A 211 -7.05 5.44 7.92
C ILE A 211 -7.73 4.32 8.70
N GLN A 212 -8.65 3.66 8.03
CA GLN A 212 -9.27 2.43 8.52
C GLN A 212 -9.05 1.30 7.54
N LEU A 213 -8.70 0.15 8.06
CA LEU A 213 -8.45 -1.05 7.28
C LEU A 213 -9.76 -1.79 7.01
N SER A 214 -10.14 -1.90 5.75
CA SER A 214 -11.31 -2.67 5.35
C SER A 214 -10.97 -4.15 5.20
N ASN A 215 -11.87 -5.02 5.62
CA ASN A 215 -11.77 -6.47 5.43
C ASN A 215 -12.40 -6.94 4.11
N VAL A 216 -13.16 -6.08 3.46
CA VAL A 216 -13.86 -6.36 2.23
C VAL A 216 -13.18 -5.67 1.06
N GLY A 217 -13.18 -6.32 -0.09
CA GLY A 217 -12.76 -5.70 -1.34
C GLY A 217 -13.91 -4.95 -1.99
N SER A 218 -13.90 -4.89 -3.32
CA SER A 218 -15.00 -4.28 -4.06
C SER A 218 -16.32 -5.00 -3.81
N GLU A 219 -17.34 -4.25 -3.40
CA GLU A 219 -18.70 -4.74 -3.17
C GLU A 219 -19.74 -3.76 -3.73
N ILE A 220 -20.95 -4.27 -3.99
CA ILE A 220 -22.10 -3.45 -4.38
C ILE A 220 -22.76 -2.97 -3.09
N ILE A 221 -22.74 -1.67 -2.86
CA ILE A 221 -23.34 -1.05 -1.67
C ILE A 221 -24.77 -0.58 -1.89
N PHE A 222 -25.16 -0.40 -3.14
CA PHE A 222 -26.49 0.01 -3.53
C PHE A 222 -26.90 -0.69 -4.83
N ASN A 223 -28.14 -1.20 -4.90
CA ASN A 223 -28.71 -1.83 -6.10
C ASN A 223 -30.22 -1.64 -6.07
N GLU A 224 -30.74 -0.78 -6.95
CA GLU A 224 -32.18 -0.73 -7.22
C GLU A 224 -32.59 -2.00 -7.99
N LYS A 225 -33.64 -2.65 -7.50
CA LYS A 225 -34.22 -3.84 -8.17
C LYS A 225 -35.18 -3.39 -9.27
#